data_96324a07c33a1d67428258ccb73efa1f
#
_entry.id   96324a07c33a1d67428258ccb73efa1f
#
_cell.length_a   1.000
_cell.length_b   1.000
_cell.length_c   1.000
_cell.angle_alpha   90.00
_cell.angle_beta   90.00
_cell.angle_gamma   90.00
#
_symmetry.space_group_name_H-M   'P 1'
#
loop_
_entity.id
_entity.type
_entity.pdbx_description
1 polymer ?
#
loop_
_entity_poly.entity_id
_entity_poly.type
_entity_poly.pdbx_seq_one_letter_code
_entity_poly.pdbx_strand_id
1 'polypeptide(L)'
;MAMNSQSKVFGIPVLVAALGYFVDIYDLVLFSVVRKPSLLAIGILPEALEKSGLYLLNIQMIGMLFGGLMWGILGDKKGRLSVLFGSIVLYSIANILNAYVVNITQYGILRFVAGVGLAGELGAGITLVSEILHKDKRGWGTTIVATVGVSGAILAGSLAVFHVPWTTCYIIGGILGLLLLLMRVSMFESGIYKVTKSASHKLGSLSLIFLNKHRFLTYMKCILIGLPIWYVIGILITLSPELGKELGIQGDIMPAKSIMYCYAGVTAGDLLSGVLSQLLKSRKRVLQLFVFATLLMVIA
;
A
#
# COMPACT_ATOMS: atom_id res chain seq x y z
N MET A 1 17.18 -15.67 -31.14
CA MET A 1 17.86 -16.23 -29.94
C MET A 1 16.91 -16.12 -28.78
N ALA A 2 16.21 -17.19 -28.44
CA ALA A 2 15.20 -17.21 -27.38
C ALA A 2 15.90 -17.08 -26.03
N MET A 3 15.56 -16.05 -25.29
CA MET A 3 16.00 -15.87 -23.89
C MET A 3 15.35 -16.95 -23.02
N ASN A 4 16.07 -18.00 -22.77
CA ASN A 4 15.72 -19.08 -21.84
C ASN A 4 16.08 -18.65 -20.41
N SER A 5 15.54 -17.50 -19.97
CA SER A 5 15.58 -17.07 -18.59
C SER A 5 14.22 -17.41 -17.96
N GLN A 6 14.08 -18.64 -17.49
CA GLN A 6 13.01 -18.99 -16.57
C GLN A 6 13.19 -18.12 -15.32
N SER A 7 12.49 -16.97 -15.27
CA SER A 7 12.50 -16.12 -14.08
C SER A 7 12.06 -16.95 -12.88
N LYS A 8 12.95 -17.04 -11.90
CA LYS A 8 12.70 -17.78 -10.66
C LYS A 8 11.64 -17.03 -9.88
N VAL A 9 10.74 -17.74 -9.20
CA VAL A 9 9.73 -17.15 -8.29
C VAL A 9 10.39 -16.24 -7.23
N PHE A 10 11.59 -16.62 -6.77
CA PHE A 10 12.45 -15.83 -5.88
C PHE A 10 13.50 -15.02 -6.65
N GLY A 11 13.16 -14.52 -7.82
CA GLY A 11 14.06 -13.64 -8.58
C GLY A 11 14.12 -12.23 -8.01
N ILE A 12 15.23 -11.52 -8.27
CA ILE A 12 15.43 -10.14 -7.83
C ILE A 12 14.23 -9.22 -8.16
N PRO A 13 13.58 -9.30 -9.35
CA PRO A 13 12.44 -8.45 -9.65
C PRO A 13 11.24 -8.67 -8.72
N VAL A 14 10.97 -9.92 -8.31
CA VAL A 14 9.89 -10.24 -7.37
C VAL A 14 10.22 -9.71 -5.97
N LEU A 15 11.47 -9.86 -5.54
CA LEU A 15 11.94 -9.34 -4.25
C LEU A 15 11.84 -7.81 -4.19
N VAL A 16 12.31 -7.11 -5.23
CA VAL A 16 12.25 -5.65 -5.27
C VAL A 16 10.81 -5.15 -5.34
N ALA A 17 9.91 -5.84 -6.04
CA ALA A 17 8.48 -5.52 -6.02
C ALA A 17 7.85 -5.76 -4.64
N ALA A 18 8.24 -6.84 -3.95
CA ALA A 18 7.77 -7.14 -2.60
C ALA A 18 8.27 -6.12 -1.57
N LEU A 19 9.54 -5.73 -1.63
CA LEU A 19 10.10 -4.68 -0.79
C LEU A 19 9.50 -3.31 -1.10
N GLY A 20 9.16 -3.03 -2.38
CA GLY A 20 8.44 -1.83 -2.75
C GLY A 20 7.10 -1.75 -2.05
N TYR A 21 6.29 -2.79 -2.18
CA TYR A 21 5.01 -2.85 -1.51
C TYR A 21 5.13 -2.84 0.03
N PHE A 22 6.20 -3.41 0.59
CA PHE A 22 6.50 -3.32 2.02
C PHE A 22 6.69 -1.88 2.49
N VAL A 23 7.47 -1.10 1.77
CA VAL A 23 7.71 0.31 2.10
C VAL A 23 6.44 1.13 1.94
N ASP A 24 5.65 0.85 0.88
CA ASP A 24 4.38 1.54 0.66
C ASP A 24 3.38 1.31 1.79
N ILE A 25 3.21 0.06 2.22
CA ILE A 25 2.29 -0.26 3.32
C ILE A 25 2.81 0.30 4.64
N TYR A 26 4.12 0.28 4.87
CA TYR A 26 4.73 0.97 6.00
C TYR A 26 4.33 2.45 6.03
N ASP A 27 4.52 3.18 4.94
CA ASP A 27 4.26 4.61 4.86
C ASP A 27 2.77 4.95 4.90
N LEU A 28 1.93 4.12 4.27
CA LEU A 28 0.48 4.28 4.28
C LEU A 28 -0.07 4.24 5.70
N VAL A 29 0.42 3.28 6.49
CA VAL A 29 -0.07 3.00 7.84
C VAL A 29 0.62 3.86 8.90
N LEU A 30 1.85 4.32 8.62
CA LEU A 30 2.68 5.06 9.57
C LEU A 30 1.94 6.22 10.23
N PHE A 31 1.22 7.04 9.45
CA PHE A 31 0.50 8.18 10.02
C PHE A 31 -0.56 7.75 11.03
N SER A 32 -1.30 6.67 10.78
CA SER A 32 -2.30 6.16 11.73
C SER A 32 -1.66 5.79 13.07
N VAL A 33 -0.43 5.30 13.04
CA VAL A 33 0.35 4.92 14.22
C VAL A 33 0.91 6.13 14.97
N VAL A 34 1.51 7.10 14.24
CA VAL A 34 2.17 8.28 14.84
C VAL A 34 1.28 9.50 14.94
N ARG A 35 0.00 9.40 14.58
CA ARG A 35 -0.98 10.49 14.52
C ARG A 35 -1.01 11.33 15.80
N LYS A 36 -1.29 10.70 16.94
CA LYS A 36 -1.41 11.40 18.22
C LYS A 36 -0.10 12.08 18.66
N PRO A 37 1.05 11.36 18.73
CA PRO A 37 2.29 11.98 19.17
C PRO A 37 2.78 13.09 18.22
N SER A 38 2.60 12.96 16.92
CA SER A 38 3.01 13.99 15.96
C SER A 38 2.16 15.27 16.07
N LEU A 39 0.83 15.13 16.22
CA LEU A 39 -0.07 16.27 16.38
C LEU A 39 0.17 17.02 17.69
N LEU A 40 0.39 16.32 18.80
CA LEU A 40 0.76 16.93 20.08
C LEU A 40 2.08 17.69 19.97
N ALA A 41 3.07 17.12 19.29
CA ALA A 41 4.39 17.74 19.13
C ALA A 41 4.35 19.07 18.34
N ILE A 42 3.40 19.23 17.40
CA ILE A 42 3.20 20.50 16.68
C ILE A 42 2.20 21.44 17.35
N GLY A 43 1.83 21.18 18.61
CA GLY A 43 1.03 22.07 19.44
C GLY A 43 -0.49 21.97 19.24
N ILE A 44 -1.01 20.88 18.68
CA ILE A 44 -2.45 20.65 18.56
C ILE A 44 -2.99 20.22 19.93
N LEU A 45 -4.04 20.94 20.39
CA LEU A 45 -4.69 20.66 21.67
C LEU A 45 -5.36 19.27 21.69
N PRO A 46 -5.43 18.59 22.83
CA PRO A 46 -6.04 17.27 22.97
C PRO A 46 -7.47 17.18 22.40
N GLU A 47 -8.26 18.22 22.56
CA GLU A 47 -9.66 18.31 22.08
C GLU A 47 -9.74 18.34 20.53
N ALA A 48 -8.71 18.84 19.86
CA ALA A 48 -8.65 18.96 18.40
C ALA A 48 -7.91 17.81 17.72
N LEU A 49 -7.34 16.86 18.46
CA LEU A 49 -6.51 15.78 17.91
C LEU A 49 -7.26 14.90 16.92
N GLU A 50 -8.49 14.52 17.25
CA GLU A 50 -9.32 13.67 16.39
C GLU A 50 -9.63 14.37 15.07
N LYS A 51 -10.18 15.60 15.15
CA LYS A 51 -10.52 16.40 13.96
C LYS A 51 -9.31 16.67 13.08
N SER A 52 -8.17 17.05 13.67
CA SER A 52 -6.93 17.31 12.94
C SER A 52 -6.35 16.04 12.34
N GLY A 53 -6.43 14.92 13.05
CA GLY A 53 -6.00 13.63 12.57
C GLY A 53 -6.82 13.14 11.37
N LEU A 54 -8.15 13.23 11.46
CA LEU A 54 -9.04 12.89 10.34
C LEU A 54 -8.82 13.81 9.13
N TYR A 55 -8.60 15.10 9.34
CA TYR A 55 -8.26 16.05 8.28
C TYR A 55 -7.00 15.60 7.51
N LEU A 56 -5.93 15.26 8.23
CA LEU A 56 -4.67 14.84 7.60
C LEU A 56 -4.79 13.48 6.88
N LEU A 57 -5.56 12.53 7.45
CA LEU A 57 -5.88 11.26 6.78
C LEU A 57 -6.63 11.51 5.47
N ASN A 58 -7.67 12.32 5.51
CA ASN A 58 -8.48 12.64 4.32
C ASN A 58 -7.64 13.32 3.24
N ILE A 59 -6.78 14.27 3.60
CA ILE A 59 -5.87 14.93 2.64
C ILE A 59 -4.94 13.90 1.98
N GLN A 60 -4.39 12.96 2.73
CA GLN A 60 -3.56 11.89 2.16
C GLN A 60 -4.36 11.02 1.18
N MET A 61 -5.60 10.63 1.55
CA MET A 61 -6.47 9.85 0.66
C MET A 61 -6.83 10.59 -0.62
N ILE A 62 -7.10 11.90 -0.53
CA ILE A 62 -7.29 12.77 -1.69
C ILE A 62 -6.03 12.79 -2.56
N GLY A 63 -4.85 12.91 -1.94
CA GLY A 63 -3.56 12.80 -2.64
C GLY A 63 -3.41 11.47 -3.39
N MET A 64 -3.77 10.36 -2.74
CA MET A 64 -3.74 9.03 -3.37
C MET A 64 -4.72 8.91 -4.55
N LEU A 65 -5.91 9.51 -4.46
CA LEU A 65 -6.87 9.55 -5.56
C LEU A 65 -6.28 10.28 -6.78
N PHE A 66 -5.73 11.47 -6.58
CA PHE A 66 -5.06 12.24 -7.63
C PHE A 66 -3.84 11.51 -8.18
N GLY A 67 -3.02 10.96 -7.31
CA GLY A 67 -1.85 10.17 -7.68
C GLY A 67 -2.20 8.94 -8.51
N GLY A 68 -3.25 8.21 -8.13
CA GLY A 68 -3.72 7.04 -8.87
C GLY A 68 -4.11 7.37 -10.31
N LEU A 69 -4.84 8.48 -10.52
CA LEU A 69 -5.18 8.97 -11.86
C LEU A 69 -3.93 9.42 -12.63
N MET A 70 -3.08 10.22 -12.01
CA MET A 70 -1.86 10.75 -12.62
C MET A 70 -0.89 9.64 -13.03
N TRP A 71 -0.54 8.75 -12.09
CA TRP A 71 0.39 7.66 -12.34
C TRP A 71 -0.19 6.61 -13.27
N GLY A 72 -1.50 6.35 -13.22
CA GLY A 72 -2.17 5.47 -14.17
C GLY A 72 -1.98 5.94 -15.60
N ILE A 73 -2.27 7.22 -15.88
CA ILE A 73 -2.09 7.82 -17.22
C ILE A 73 -0.61 7.86 -17.62
N LEU A 74 0.28 8.25 -16.71
CA LEU A 74 1.72 8.31 -16.98
C LEU A 74 2.32 6.93 -17.22
N GLY A 75 1.89 5.92 -16.45
CA GLY A 75 2.34 4.54 -16.60
C GLY A 75 2.00 3.95 -17.96
N ASP A 76 0.81 4.26 -18.46
CA ASP A 76 0.42 3.84 -19.81
C ASP A 76 1.22 4.57 -20.91
N LYS A 77 1.46 5.88 -20.75
CA LYS A 77 2.14 6.71 -21.76
C LYS A 77 3.65 6.59 -21.75
N LYS A 78 4.27 6.65 -20.57
CA LYS A 78 5.73 6.70 -20.40
C LYS A 78 6.34 5.37 -19.94
N GLY A 79 5.49 4.39 -19.66
CA GLY A 79 5.90 3.09 -19.16
C GLY A 79 5.91 3.01 -17.63
N ARG A 80 5.73 1.82 -17.10
CA ARG A 80 5.53 1.54 -15.67
C ARG A 80 6.75 1.87 -14.81
N LEU A 81 7.96 1.73 -15.38
CA LEU A 81 9.19 2.07 -14.68
C LEU A 81 9.28 3.55 -14.32
N SER A 82 8.89 4.45 -15.25
CA SER A 82 8.88 5.91 -14.96
C SER A 82 7.98 6.24 -13.79
N VAL A 83 6.85 5.54 -13.67
CA VAL A 83 5.92 5.69 -12.54
C VAL A 83 6.59 5.23 -11.25
N LEU A 84 7.18 4.03 -11.25
CA LEU A 84 7.83 3.47 -10.07
C LEU A 84 8.97 4.35 -9.56
N PHE A 85 9.77 4.95 -10.45
CA PHE A 85 10.83 5.89 -10.05
C PHE A 85 10.26 7.21 -9.52
N GLY A 86 9.31 7.81 -10.23
CA GLY A 86 8.74 9.10 -9.86
C GLY A 86 7.96 9.05 -8.55
N SER A 87 7.18 7.99 -8.35
CA SER A 87 6.38 7.77 -7.13
C SER A 87 7.26 7.61 -5.90
N ILE A 88 8.31 6.78 -5.98
CA ILE A 88 9.25 6.55 -4.86
C ILE A 88 9.94 7.84 -4.45
N VAL A 89 10.50 8.58 -5.39
CA VAL A 89 11.17 9.86 -5.08
C VAL A 89 10.20 10.80 -4.37
N LEU A 90 8.97 10.91 -4.89
CA LEU A 90 7.99 11.84 -4.36
C LEU A 90 7.61 11.52 -2.90
N TYR A 91 7.23 10.27 -2.61
CA TYR A 91 6.81 9.93 -1.25
C TYR A 91 8.00 9.85 -0.28
N SER A 92 9.18 9.41 -0.72
CA SER A 92 10.36 9.36 0.15
C SER A 92 10.79 10.74 0.63
N ILE A 93 10.83 11.72 -0.28
CA ILE A 93 11.13 13.11 0.09
C ILE A 93 10.03 13.67 1.01
N ALA A 94 8.76 13.44 0.66
CA ALA A 94 7.64 13.90 1.48
C ALA A 94 7.70 13.30 2.91
N ASN A 95 8.07 12.03 3.06
CA ASN A 95 8.22 11.41 4.38
C ASN A 95 9.38 11.99 5.18
N ILE A 96 10.54 12.18 4.58
CA ILE A 96 11.66 12.83 5.27
C ILE A 96 11.24 14.23 5.74
N LEU A 97 10.57 15.00 4.88
CA LEU A 97 10.10 16.35 5.23
C LEU A 97 9.01 16.33 6.30
N ASN A 98 8.15 15.28 6.35
CA ASN A 98 7.16 15.11 7.42
C ASN A 98 7.80 15.02 8.82
N ALA A 99 9.04 14.58 8.93
CA ALA A 99 9.75 14.56 10.21
C ALA A 99 10.07 15.97 10.77
N TYR A 100 9.99 17.01 9.94
CA TYR A 100 10.36 18.38 10.27
C TYR A 100 9.19 19.35 10.24
N VAL A 101 7.94 18.88 10.21
CA VAL A 101 6.77 19.75 10.21
C VAL A 101 6.60 20.47 11.55
N VAL A 102 6.21 21.74 11.47
CA VAL A 102 6.01 22.60 12.65
C VAL A 102 4.56 23.10 12.77
N ASN A 103 3.72 22.88 11.76
CA ASN A 103 2.31 23.26 11.80
C ASN A 103 1.46 22.33 10.93
N ILE A 104 0.12 22.38 11.15
CA ILE A 104 -0.84 21.49 10.49
C ILE A 104 -0.93 21.71 8.98
N THR A 105 -0.70 22.93 8.50
CA THR A 105 -0.77 23.26 7.06
C THR A 105 0.38 22.60 6.31
N GLN A 106 1.60 22.74 6.79
CA GLN A 106 2.77 22.03 6.23
C GLN A 106 2.57 20.51 6.25
N TYR A 107 2.06 19.99 7.38
CA TYR A 107 1.78 18.58 7.52
C TYR A 107 0.76 18.12 6.45
N GLY A 108 -0.33 18.87 6.27
CA GLY A 108 -1.35 18.56 5.26
C GLY A 108 -0.80 18.54 3.84
N ILE A 109 0.00 19.56 3.47
CA ILE A 109 0.64 19.60 2.14
C ILE A 109 1.54 18.39 1.92
N LEU A 110 2.39 18.05 2.88
CA LEU A 110 3.29 16.91 2.76
C LEU A 110 2.56 15.57 2.79
N ARG A 111 1.46 15.44 3.57
CA ARG A 111 0.58 14.27 3.52
C ARG A 111 -0.09 14.09 2.17
N PHE A 112 -0.55 15.19 1.55
CA PHE A 112 -1.08 15.16 0.18
C PHE A 112 -0.02 14.65 -0.81
N VAL A 113 1.18 15.25 -0.77
CA VAL A 113 2.30 14.87 -1.67
C VAL A 113 2.71 13.42 -1.47
N ALA A 114 2.82 12.97 -0.20
CA ALA A 114 3.08 11.56 0.12
C ALA A 114 1.99 10.64 -0.45
N GLY A 115 0.71 11.03 -0.32
CA GLY A 115 -0.41 10.30 -0.91
C GLY A 115 -0.32 10.18 -2.42
N VAL A 116 0.00 11.29 -3.11
CA VAL A 116 0.23 11.26 -4.56
C VAL A 116 1.35 10.29 -4.93
N GLY A 117 2.46 10.28 -4.18
CA GLY A 117 3.56 9.36 -4.39
C GLY A 117 3.15 7.90 -4.21
N LEU A 118 2.57 7.55 -3.07
CA LEU A 118 2.19 6.16 -2.71
C LEU A 118 1.26 5.50 -3.73
N ALA A 119 0.39 6.25 -4.38
CA ALA A 119 -0.58 5.72 -5.34
C ALA A 119 0.04 5.09 -6.60
N GLY A 120 1.29 5.41 -6.93
CA GLY A 120 1.96 4.90 -8.14
C GLY A 120 2.58 3.52 -8.00
N GLU A 121 2.81 3.06 -6.79
CA GLU A 121 3.68 1.92 -6.51
C GLU A 121 2.96 0.57 -6.66
N LEU A 122 1.89 0.37 -5.90
CA LEU A 122 1.21 -0.93 -5.78
C LEU A 122 0.75 -1.50 -7.13
N GLY A 123 0.05 -0.70 -7.91
CA GLY A 123 -0.48 -1.14 -9.20
C GLY A 123 0.61 -1.49 -10.21
N ALA A 124 1.69 -0.70 -10.23
CA ALA A 124 2.82 -0.92 -11.11
C ALA A 124 3.65 -2.15 -10.71
N GLY A 125 3.87 -2.38 -9.39
CA GLY A 125 4.63 -3.52 -8.87
C GLY A 125 3.97 -4.86 -9.16
N ILE A 126 2.69 -5.03 -8.82
CA ILE A 126 1.93 -6.27 -9.08
C ILE A 126 1.85 -6.57 -10.57
N THR A 127 1.63 -5.52 -11.38
CA THR A 127 1.55 -5.72 -12.83
C THR A 127 2.88 -6.15 -13.41
N LEU A 128 3.98 -5.53 -12.99
CA LEU A 128 5.33 -5.88 -13.41
C LEU A 128 5.63 -7.37 -13.12
N VAL A 129 5.36 -7.83 -11.89
CA VAL A 129 5.57 -9.23 -11.50
C VAL A 129 4.70 -10.18 -12.34
N SER A 130 3.46 -9.80 -12.62
CA SER A 130 2.56 -10.61 -13.44
C SER A 130 2.97 -10.67 -14.92
N GLU A 131 3.69 -9.68 -15.43
CA GLU A 131 4.22 -9.65 -16.80
C GLU A 131 5.54 -10.42 -16.94
N ILE A 132 6.40 -10.39 -15.93
CA ILE A 132 7.70 -11.04 -15.96
C ILE A 132 7.61 -12.55 -15.72
N LEU A 133 6.69 -12.99 -14.84
CA LEU A 133 6.58 -14.40 -14.47
C LEU A 133 5.75 -15.20 -15.47
N HIS A 134 6.18 -16.44 -15.72
CA HIS A 134 5.38 -17.42 -16.48
C HIS A 134 4.04 -17.71 -15.77
N LYS A 135 3.01 -18.07 -16.52
CA LYS A 135 1.62 -18.25 -16.02
C LYS A 135 1.55 -19.12 -14.76
N ASP A 136 2.30 -20.22 -14.73
CA ASP A 136 2.29 -21.19 -13.62
C ASP A 136 2.94 -20.65 -12.32
N LYS A 137 3.82 -19.65 -12.46
CA LYS A 137 4.56 -19.06 -11.34
C LYS A 137 3.97 -17.73 -10.85
N ARG A 138 3.06 -17.13 -11.61
CA ARG A 138 2.45 -15.83 -11.28
C ARG A 138 1.75 -15.82 -9.93
N GLY A 139 1.02 -16.91 -9.63
CA GLY A 139 0.31 -17.04 -8.36
C GLY A 139 1.26 -16.99 -7.16
N TRP A 140 2.36 -17.73 -7.21
CA TRP A 140 3.38 -17.69 -6.17
C TRP A 140 4.07 -16.33 -6.06
N GLY A 141 4.43 -15.72 -7.21
CA GLY A 141 5.06 -14.40 -7.22
C GLY A 141 4.17 -13.31 -6.62
N THR A 142 2.89 -13.29 -6.97
CA THR A 142 1.93 -12.32 -6.40
C THR A 142 1.65 -12.57 -4.92
N THR A 143 1.63 -13.84 -4.46
CA THR A 143 1.52 -14.18 -3.04
C THR A 143 2.71 -13.63 -2.25
N ILE A 144 3.94 -13.84 -2.74
CA ILE A 144 5.14 -13.32 -2.06
C ILE A 144 5.09 -11.78 -1.97
N VAL A 145 4.74 -11.11 -3.07
CA VAL A 145 4.63 -9.64 -3.08
C VAL A 145 3.59 -9.16 -2.07
N ALA A 146 2.42 -9.79 -2.04
CA ALA A 146 1.35 -9.41 -1.11
C ALA A 146 1.77 -9.66 0.35
N THR A 147 2.20 -10.88 0.67
CA THR A 147 2.56 -11.27 2.05
C THR A 147 3.71 -10.43 2.61
N VAL A 148 4.80 -10.29 1.86
CA VAL A 148 5.95 -9.47 2.29
C VAL A 148 5.54 -8.00 2.34
N GLY A 149 4.81 -7.50 1.33
CA GLY A 149 4.38 -6.12 1.28
C GLY A 149 3.55 -5.71 2.48
N VAL A 150 2.50 -6.46 2.78
CA VAL A 150 1.59 -6.16 3.90
C VAL A 150 2.30 -6.18 5.26
N SER A 151 3.37 -6.99 5.42
CA SER A 151 4.15 -7.01 6.67
C SER A 151 4.86 -5.68 7.00
N GLY A 152 4.94 -4.73 6.06
CA GLY A 152 5.44 -3.38 6.32
C GLY A 152 4.67 -2.63 7.41
N ALA A 153 3.36 -2.86 7.52
CA ALA A 153 2.54 -2.32 8.60
C ALA A 153 2.90 -2.86 9.99
N ILE A 154 3.38 -4.10 10.05
CA ILE A 154 3.86 -4.70 11.31
C ILE A 154 5.10 -3.94 11.79
N LEU A 155 6.01 -3.59 10.87
CA LEU A 155 7.18 -2.76 11.20
C LEU A 155 6.74 -1.39 11.73
N ALA A 156 5.82 -0.70 11.03
CA ALA A 156 5.32 0.61 11.47
C ALA A 156 4.71 0.55 12.87
N GLY A 157 3.85 -0.43 13.13
CA GLY A 157 3.25 -0.65 14.46
C GLY A 157 4.29 -0.97 15.53
N SER A 158 5.25 -1.85 15.21
CA SER A 158 6.32 -2.25 16.14
C SER A 158 7.18 -1.08 16.58
N LEU A 159 7.60 -0.20 15.67
CA LEU A 159 8.42 0.97 16.02
C LEU A 159 7.72 1.86 17.05
N ALA A 160 6.41 2.08 16.91
CA ALA A 160 5.67 2.86 17.91
C ALA A 160 5.45 2.11 19.22
N VAL A 161 5.27 0.79 19.21
CA VAL A 161 5.21 -0.02 20.43
C VAL A 161 6.52 0.04 21.20
N PHE A 162 7.65 0.10 20.49
CA PHE A 162 8.99 0.32 21.09
C PHE A 162 9.31 1.79 21.38
N HIS A 163 8.30 2.67 21.33
CA HIS A 163 8.45 4.10 21.64
C HIS A 163 9.49 4.85 20.79
N VAL A 164 9.71 4.41 19.56
CA VAL A 164 10.57 5.14 18.61
C VAL A 164 9.92 6.49 18.30
N PRO A 165 10.67 7.61 18.36
CA PRO A 165 10.14 8.94 18.06
C PRO A 165 9.45 9.00 16.69
N TRP A 166 8.32 9.69 16.61
CA TRP A 166 7.54 9.81 15.38
C TRP A 166 8.33 10.39 14.20
N THR A 167 9.24 11.34 14.49
CA THR A 167 10.17 11.91 13.51
C THR A 167 11.10 10.85 12.93
N THR A 168 11.66 10.01 13.79
CA THR A 168 12.53 8.89 13.38
C THR A 168 11.75 7.87 12.52
N CYS A 169 10.50 7.58 12.85
CA CYS A 169 9.67 6.70 12.05
C CYS A 169 9.48 7.24 10.62
N TYR A 170 9.27 8.55 10.44
CA TYR A 170 9.20 9.17 9.12
C TYR A 170 10.52 9.13 8.36
N ILE A 171 11.64 9.38 9.04
CA ILE A 171 12.97 9.29 8.43
C ILE A 171 13.26 7.86 7.97
N ILE A 172 12.92 6.85 8.78
CA ILE A 172 13.06 5.43 8.39
C ILE A 172 12.28 5.15 7.10
N GLY A 173 11.00 5.56 7.01
CA GLY A 173 10.20 5.37 5.80
C GLY A 173 10.83 6.02 4.57
N GLY A 174 11.26 7.27 4.69
CA GLY A 174 11.93 7.96 3.59
C GLY A 174 13.24 7.30 3.16
N ILE A 175 14.08 6.85 4.12
CA ILE A 175 15.34 6.14 3.83
C ILE A 175 15.04 4.79 3.15
N LEU A 176 14.09 4.02 3.64
CA LEU A 176 13.70 2.75 3.02
C LEU A 176 13.25 2.96 1.57
N GLY A 177 12.47 4.02 1.30
CA GLY A 177 12.08 4.38 -0.07
C GLY A 177 13.28 4.74 -0.95
N LEU A 178 14.23 5.54 -0.46
CA LEU A 178 15.43 5.88 -1.22
C LEU A 178 16.34 4.65 -1.47
N LEU A 179 16.47 3.76 -0.51
CA LEU A 179 17.20 2.49 -0.70
C LEU A 179 16.53 1.62 -1.76
N LEU A 180 15.20 1.54 -1.74
CA LEU A 180 14.44 0.84 -2.76
C LEU A 180 14.66 1.47 -4.15
N LEU A 181 14.70 2.80 -4.24
CA LEU A 181 15.01 3.52 -5.48
C LEU A 181 16.38 3.09 -6.03
N LEU A 182 17.42 3.05 -5.18
CA LEU A 182 18.77 2.61 -5.59
C LEU A 182 18.77 1.16 -6.10
N MET A 183 18.05 0.25 -5.42
CA MET A 183 17.91 -1.14 -5.89
C MET A 183 17.24 -1.19 -7.26
N ARG A 184 16.28 -0.35 -7.56
CA ARG A 184 15.59 -0.30 -8.86
C ARG A 184 16.46 0.26 -9.97
N VAL A 185 17.23 1.33 -9.70
CA VAL A 185 18.19 1.89 -10.68
C VAL A 185 19.17 0.82 -11.11
N SER A 186 19.76 0.09 -10.16
CA SER A 186 20.68 -1.01 -10.42
C SER A 186 20.07 -2.11 -11.31
N MET A 187 18.79 -2.43 -11.10
CA MET A 187 18.08 -3.41 -11.93
C MET A 187 17.80 -2.92 -13.35
N PHE A 188 17.52 -1.62 -13.50
CA PHE A 188 17.30 -1.00 -14.80
C PHE A 188 18.56 -1.04 -15.65
N GLU A 189 19.71 -0.69 -15.10
CA GLU A 189 21.01 -0.75 -15.76
C GLU A 189 21.39 -2.16 -16.18
N SER A 190 21.00 -3.17 -15.41
CA SER A 190 21.24 -4.58 -15.76
C SER A 190 20.41 -5.10 -16.94
N GLY A 191 19.54 -4.29 -17.53
CA GLY A 191 18.73 -4.63 -18.71
C GLY A 191 17.63 -5.67 -18.46
N ILE A 192 17.31 -5.99 -17.20
CA ILE A 192 16.28 -6.96 -16.81
C ILE A 192 14.88 -6.48 -17.28
N TYR A 193 14.68 -5.18 -17.44
CA TYR A 193 13.44 -4.55 -17.86
C TYR A 193 13.44 -4.12 -19.34
N LYS A 194 13.60 -5.03 -20.27
CA LYS A 194 13.26 -4.74 -21.67
C LYS A 194 11.73 -4.78 -21.82
N VAL A 195 11.10 -3.63 -21.65
CA VAL A 195 9.67 -3.46 -21.88
C VAL A 195 9.38 -3.62 -23.36
N THR A 196 8.68 -4.67 -23.72
CA THR A 196 8.13 -4.84 -25.07
C THR A 196 7.05 -3.77 -25.26
N LYS A 197 7.34 -2.71 -26.02
CA LYS A 197 6.33 -1.77 -26.51
C LYS A 197 5.36 -2.54 -27.40
N SER A 198 4.22 -2.96 -26.87
CA SER A 198 3.13 -3.51 -27.64
C SER A 198 2.28 -2.38 -28.22
N ALA A 199 1.95 -2.52 -29.50
CA ALA A 199 1.44 -1.52 -30.42
C ALA A 199 0.01 -0.99 -30.14
N SER A 200 -0.23 0.25 -30.59
CA SER A 200 -1.46 0.80 -31.21
C SER A 200 -2.79 0.91 -30.45
N HIS A 201 -2.83 1.03 -29.12
CA HIS A 201 -4.05 1.47 -28.43
C HIS A 201 -3.86 2.89 -27.88
N LYS A 202 -4.97 3.67 -27.75
CA LYS A 202 -4.96 4.99 -27.11
C LYS A 202 -4.57 4.83 -25.63
N LEU A 203 -3.27 4.85 -25.36
CA LEU A 203 -2.68 4.67 -24.04
C LEU A 203 -3.12 5.79 -23.09
N GLY A 204 -3.48 5.45 -21.85
CA GLY A 204 -3.86 6.40 -20.80
C GLY A 204 -5.18 7.13 -21.04
N SER A 205 -6.10 6.55 -21.82
CA SER A 205 -7.41 7.15 -22.10
C SER A 205 -8.47 6.73 -21.08
N LEU A 206 -8.81 7.61 -20.15
CA LEU A 206 -9.90 7.41 -19.18
C LEU A 206 -11.26 7.27 -19.85
N SER A 207 -11.46 7.87 -21.04
CA SER A 207 -12.69 7.76 -21.80
C SER A 207 -13.06 6.29 -22.14
N LEU A 208 -12.07 5.40 -22.30
CA LEU A 208 -12.31 3.98 -22.54
C LEU A 208 -13.03 3.27 -21.38
N ILE A 209 -12.89 3.78 -20.16
CA ILE A 209 -13.56 3.26 -18.97
C ILE A 209 -14.92 3.92 -18.81
N PHE A 210 -14.99 5.25 -18.83
CA PHE A 210 -16.19 6.00 -18.48
C PHE A 210 -17.25 6.03 -19.59
N LEU A 211 -16.86 5.98 -20.86
CA LEU A 211 -17.82 5.97 -21.98
C LEU A 211 -18.38 4.59 -22.29
N ASN A 212 -17.81 3.50 -21.75
CA ASN A 212 -18.32 2.16 -21.96
C ASN A 212 -18.96 1.61 -20.68
N LYS A 213 -20.30 1.48 -20.68
CA LYS A 213 -21.08 1.04 -19.52
C LYS A 213 -20.58 -0.30 -18.93
N HIS A 214 -20.24 -1.27 -19.79
CA HIS A 214 -19.77 -2.58 -19.32
C HIS A 214 -18.42 -2.48 -18.60
N ARG A 215 -17.47 -1.73 -19.15
CA ARG A 215 -16.15 -1.50 -18.54
C ARG A 215 -16.28 -0.70 -17.23
N PHE A 216 -17.13 0.32 -17.24
CA PHE A 216 -17.42 1.12 -16.04
C PHE A 216 -18.02 0.26 -14.92
N LEU A 217 -19.01 -0.57 -15.21
CA LEU A 217 -19.61 -1.47 -14.22
C LEU A 217 -18.60 -2.51 -13.70
N THR A 218 -17.74 -3.04 -14.57
CA THR A 218 -16.67 -3.95 -14.15
C THR A 218 -15.68 -3.24 -13.21
N TYR A 219 -15.30 -2.01 -13.53
CA TYR A 219 -14.44 -1.18 -12.71
C TYR A 219 -15.07 -0.89 -11.32
N MET A 220 -16.36 -0.51 -11.30
CA MET A 220 -17.09 -0.30 -10.05
C MET A 220 -17.18 -1.58 -9.19
N LYS A 221 -17.42 -2.74 -9.80
CA LYS A 221 -17.41 -4.02 -9.08
C LYS A 221 -16.05 -4.30 -8.44
N CYS A 222 -14.94 -4.01 -9.13
CA CYS A 222 -13.60 -4.17 -8.57
C CYS A 222 -13.36 -3.25 -7.35
N ILE A 223 -13.85 -2.00 -7.41
CA ILE A 223 -13.78 -1.06 -6.27
C ILE A 223 -14.60 -1.59 -5.09
N LEU A 224 -15.84 -2.02 -5.33
CA LEU A 224 -16.73 -2.51 -4.28
C LEU A 224 -16.20 -3.77 -3.58
N ILE A 225 -15.47 -4.65 -4.28
CA ILE A 225 -14.83 -5.82 -3.68
C ILE A 225 -13.73 -5.42 -2.68
N GLY A 226 -13.00 -4.33 -2.94
CA GLY A 226 -11.95 -3.84 -2.06
C GLY A 226 -12.46 -3.00 -0.87
N LEU A 227 -13.68 -2.47 -0.95
CA LEU A 227 -14.20 -1.53 0.02
C LEU A 227 -14.28 -2.07 1.46
N PRO A 228 -14.71 -3.32 1.72
CA PRO A 228 -14.81 -3.84 3.09
C PRO A 228 -13.47 -3.89 3.82
N ILE A 229 -12.40 -4.29 3.16
CA ILE A 229 -11.07 -4.37 3.80
C ILE A 229 -10.57 -2.97 4.18
N TRP A 230 -10.78 -1.99 3.32
CA TRP A 230 -10.38 -0.61 3.59
C TRP A 230 -11.25 0.06 4.66
N TYR A 231 -12.53 -0.35 4.77
CA TYR A 231 -13.39 0.07 5.88
C TYR A 231 -12.86 -0.45 7.23
N VAL A 232 -12.53 -1.74 7.29
CA VAL A 232 -12.00 -2.35 8.53
C VAL A 232 -10.68 -1.71 8.92
N ILE A 233 -9.71 -1.64 8.01
CA ILE A 233 -8.37 -1.13 8.32
C ILE A 233 -8.37 0.38 8.47
N GLY A 234 -8.98 1.10 7.53
CA GLY A 234 -8.92 2.56 7.48
C GLY A 234 -9.79 3.24 8.53
N ILE A 235 -10.87 2.61 8.98
CA ILE A 235 -11.78 3.18 9.98
C ILE A 235 -11.68 2.42 11.29
N LEU A 236 -12.10 1.15 11.34
CA LEU A 236 -12.24 0.44 12.62
C LEU A 236 -10.90 0.27 13.35
N ILE A 237 -9.85 -0.10 12.64
CA ILE A 237 -8.53 -0.32 13.26
C ILE A 237 -7.80 1.00 13.54
N THR A 238 -7.85 1.94 12.61
CA THR A 238 -7.20 3.26 12.76
C THR A 238 -7.84 4.09 13.87
N LEU A 239 -9.15 4.00 14.04
CA LEU A 239 -9.92 4.70 15.08
C LEU A 239 -10.26 3.79 16.26
N SER A 240 -9.54 2.69 16.44
CA SER A 240 -9.81 1.73 17.53
C SER A 240 -9.80 2.34 18.94
N PRO A 241 -8.99 3.36 19.30
CA PRO A 241 -9.08 4.01 20.61
C PRO A 241 -10.37 4.78 20.79
N GLU A 242 -10.80 5.51 19.75
CA GLU A 242 -12.02 6.31 19.76
C GLU A 242 -13.25 5.39 19.87
N LEU A 243 -13.29 4.34 19.06
CA LEU A 243 -14.36 3.34 19.09
C LEU A 243 -14.40 2.58 20.42
N GLY A 244 -13.26 2.20 20.97
CA GLY A 244 -13.19 1.51 22.25
C GLY A 244 -13.71 2.37 23.40
N LYS A 245 -13.45 3.67 23.37
CA LYS A 245 -13.99 4.63 24.36
C LYS A 245 -15.50 4.72 24.27
N GLU A 246 -16.07 4.82 23.06
CA GLU A 246 -17.53 4.88 22.84
C GLU A 246 -18.22 3.56 23.24
N LEU A 247 -17.54 2.43 23.09
CA LEU A 247 -18.03 1.12 23.51
C LEU A 247 -17.84 0.85 25.02
N GLY A 248 -17.31 1.81 25.78
CA GLY A 248 -17.11 1.68 27.22
C GLY A 248 -16.00 0.69 27.62
N ILE A 249 -15.08 0.37 26.72
CA ILE A 249 -13.95 -0.52 27.02
C ILE A 249 -13.01 0.19 27.99
N GLN A 250 -12.80 -0.41 29.16
CA GLN A 250 -11.87 0.09 30.15
C GLN A 250 -10.44 -0.34 29.76
N GLY A 251 -9.55 0.63 29.54
CA GLY A 251 -8.15 0.38 29.19
C GLY A 251 -7.66 1.31 28.07
N ASP A 252 -6.34 1.41 27.97
CA ASP A 252 -5.72 2.26 26.96
C ASP A 252 -5.49 1.45 25.67
N ILE A 253 -6.32 1.70 24.68
CA ILE A 253 -6.19 1.05 23.36
C ILE A 253 -5.14 1.79 22.55
N MET A 254 -4.02 1.13 22.29
CA MET A 254 -2.93 1.67 21.47
C MET A 254 -3.18 1.40 19.98
N PRO A 255 -3.36 2.43 19.11
CA PRO A 255 -3.56 2.24 17.67
C PRO A 255 -2.46 1.38 17.04
N ALA A 256 -1.21 1.57 17.49
CA ALA A 256 -0.05 0.82 17.01
C ALA A 256 -0.19 -0.69 17.22
N LYS A 257 -0.68 -1.13 18.39
CA LYS A 257 -0.91 -2.56 18.68
C LYS A 257 -2.06 -3.11 17.82
N SER A 258 -3.17 -2.36 17.73
CA SER A 258 -4.33 -2.75 16.91
C SER A 258 -3.92 -2.96 15.44
N ILE A 259 -3.16 -2.04 14.88
CA ILE A 259 -2.62 -2.12 13.52
C ILE A 259 -1.66 -3.32 13.40
N MET A 260 -0.71 -3.47 14.31
CA MET A 260 0.27 -4.55 14.27
C MET A 260 -0.41 -5.93 14.26
N TYR A 261 -1.36 -6.19 15.16
CA TYR A 261 -2.08 -7.47 15.21
C TYR A 261 -3.00 -7.69 14.02
N CYS A 262 -3.71 -6.65 13.56
CA CYS A 262 -4.53 -6.74 12.37
C CYS A 262 -3.69 -7.14 11.14
N TYR A 263 -2.60 -6.44 10.91
CA TYR A 263 -1.74 -6.72 9.77
C TYR A 263 -0.94 -8.02 9.90
N ALA A 264 -0.64 -8.48 11.11
CA ALA A 264 -0.11 -9.83 11.31
C ALA A 264 -1.13 -10.89 10.84
N GLY A 265 -2.41 -10.71 11.20
CA GLY A 265 -3.51 -11.55 10.69
C GLY A 265 -3.68 -11.48 9.18
N VAL A 266 -3.63 -10.28 8.59
CA VAL A 266 -3.73 -10.09 7.12
C VAL A 266 -2.54 -10.76 6.42
N THR A 267 -1.30 -10.59 6.93
CA THR A 267 -0.10 -11.24 6.38
C THR A 267 -0.21 -12.77 6.39
N ALA A 268 -0.66 -13.33 7.51
CA ALA A 268 -0.90 -14.78 7.61
C ALA A 268 -2.02 -15.23 6.65
N GLY A 269 -3.10 -14.46 6.58
CA GLY A 269 -4.22 -14.72 5.67
C GLY A 269 -3.83 -14.68 4.20
N ASP A 270 -3.02 -13.69 3.79
CA ASP A 270 -2.51 -13.57 2.42
C ASP A 270 -1.63 -14.76 2.04
N LEU A 271 -0.73 -15.17 2.96
CA LEU A 271 0.10 -16.35 2.75
C LEU A 271 -0.76 -17.61 2.62
N LEU A 272 -1.68 -17.84 3.55
CA LEU A 272 -2.56 -19.02 3.55
C LEU A 272 -3.45 -19.05 2.31
N SER A 273 -4.08 -17.94 1.95
CA SER A 273 -4.95 -17.87 0.76
C SER A 273 -4.17 -18.10 -0.53
N GLY A 274 -2.96 -17.55 -0.60
CA GLY A 274 -2.04 -17.75 -1.73
C GLY A 274 -1.64 -19.22 -1.88
N VAL A 275 -1.16 -19.85 -0.80
CA VAL A 275 -0.79 -21.27 -0.77
C VAL A 275 -1.99 -22.18 -1.12
N LEU A 276 -3.13 -21.97 -0.46
CA LEU A 276 -4.36 -22.74 -0.73
C LEU A 276 -4.84 -22.58 -2.17
N SER A 277 -4.71 -21.38 -2.76
CA SER A 277 -5.06 -21.15 -4.16
C SER A 277 -4.20 -21.97 -5.12
N GLN A 278 -2.93 -22.19 -4.80
CA GLN A 278 -2.04 -23.04 -5.59
C GLN A 278 -2.35 -24.52 -5.38
N LEU A 279 -2.57 -24.96 -4.14
CA LEU A 279 -2.88 -26.36 -3.80
C LEU A 279 -4.22 -26.79 -4.38
N LEU A 280 -5.28 -26.01 -4.22
CA LEU A 280 -6.63 -26.31 -4.71
C LEU A 280 -6.79 -25.99 -6.19
N LYS A 281 -5.81 -25.38 -6.85
CA LYS A 281 -5.86 -24.92 -8.26
C LYS A 281 -7.13 -24.12 -8.58
N SER A 282 -7.69 -23.43 -7.60
CA SER A 282 -8.96 -22.70 -7.71
C SER A 282 -9.02 -21.50 -6.76
N ARG A 283 -8.83 -20.31 -7.32
CA ARG A 283 -8.98 -19.05 -6.57
C ARG A 283 -10.41 -18.85 -6.05
N LYS A 284 -11.42 -19.30 -6.83
CA LYS A 284 -12.83 -19.16 -6.46
C LYS A 284 -13.18 -19.95 -5.18
N ARG A 285 -12.71 -21.20 -5.08
CA ARG A 285 -12.95 -22.02 -3.87
C ARG A 285 -12.31 -21.45 -2.63
N VAL A 286 -11.08 -20.94 -2.75
CA VAL A 286 -10.38 -20.30 -1.65
C VAL A 286 -11.09 -19.03 -1.20
N LEU A 287 -11.51 -18.18 -2.14
CA LEU A 287 -12.31 -16.99 -1.83
C LEU A 287 -13.60 -17.35 -1.07
N GLN A 288 -14.34 -18.34 -1.56
CA GLN A 288 -15.56 -18.81 -0.88
C GLN A 288 -15.30 -19.32 0.54
N LEU A 289 -14.20 -20.08 0.73
CA LEU A 289 -13.80 -20.58 2.04
C LEU A 289 -13.49 -19.43 3.01
N PHE A 290 -12.70 -18.44 2.58
CA PHE A 290 -12.34 -17.31 3.43
C PHE A 290 -13.55 -16.42 3.75
N VAL A 291 -14.41 -16.14 2.77
CA VAL A 291 -15.65 -15.38 3.01
C VAL A 291 -16.56 -16.10 4.01
N PHE A 292 -16.71 -17.43 3.87
CA PHE A 292 -17.51 -18.23 4.82
C PHE A 292 -16.88 -18.25 6.22
N ALA A 293 -15.57 -18.42 6.32
CA ALA A 293 -14.87 -18.37 7.61
C ALA A 293 -15.00 -17.00 8.27
N THR A 294 -14.89 -15.91 7.51
CA THR A 294 -15.09 -14.56 8.02
C THR A 294 -16.52 -14.36 8.53
N LEU A 295 -17.52 -14.84 7.78
CA LEU A 295 -18.92 -14.78 8.20
C LEU A 295 -19.14 -15.48 9.54
N LEU A 296 -18.59 -16.68 9.70
CA LEU A 296 -18.68 -17.42 10.97
C LEU A 296 -18.03 -16.67 12.14
N MET A 297 -16.84 -16.06 11.90
CA MET A 297 -16.14 -15.28 12.94
C MET A 297 -16.86 -13.99 13.34
N VAL A 298 -17.65 -13.40 12.44
CA VAL A 298 -18.42 -12.18 12.74
C VAL A 298 -19.71 -12.50 13.51
N ILE A 299 -20.27 -13.71 13.33
CA ILE A 299 -21.49 -14.13 14.02
C ILE A 299 -21.20 -14.72 15.41
N ALA A 300 -19.99 -15.30 15.63
CA ALA A 300 -19.56 -15.84 16.92
C ALA A 300 -19.19 -14.75 17.92
#